data_fa3d99326107ce1ffcc7e316bf326f17
#
_entry.id   fa3d99326107ce1ffcc7e316bf326f17
#
_cell.length_a   1.000
_cell.length_b   1.000
_cell.length_c   1.000
_cell.angle_alpha   90.00
_cell.angle_beta   90.00
_cell.angle_gamma   90.00
#
_symmetry.space_group_name_H-M   'P 1'
#
loop_
_entity.id
_entity.type
_entity.pdbx_description
1 polymer ?
#
loop_
_entity_poly.entity_id
_entity_poly.type
_entity_poly.pdbx_seq_one_letter_code
_entity_poly.pdbx_strand_id
1 'polypeptide(L)'
;MSYYPQRLGRWLLPMVAVWVMLSVLLPPRPPALAGVAGTLVTTDYLINHTSIEPSYMQYHLEPHVVLHVREVVLAGRERTAPKEGKVVLLLHGATVPGAVAFDLNYEQCSMMRYLAQAGWDTFALDFEGYGLSMRPLVMDTPTAFPDSKAPIHTEVTLTDVERAIEFISTLRRVQQVSLLGWSLAASREAPLYTLRHPEQVAKLVLWAPGYKNLGFVEGARAQADVMETKSKVSLTRPTLEGWYRFGSKEEFLVPGAFEAFRDAMLASDPKAGELGGVYRAPGGRLVDLFRATPQFDASKITVPTLVIRGAHDTFATREDNQVLMEELGSTVKQYVEIPNASHMIPYEKANMQFYKAVTDFLDAKVEKKTP
;
A
#
# COMPACT_ATOMS: atom_id res chain seq x y z
N MET A 1 -52.44 -33.32 -54.75
CA MET A 1 -51.20 -32.59 -54.65
C MET A 1 -50.71 -32.71 -53.21
N SER A 2 -49.82 -33.67 -53.00
CA SER A 2 -49.42 -34.13 -51.64
C SER A 2 -47.97 -33.71 -51.44
N TYR A 3 -47.69 -32.94 -50.38
CA TYR A 3 -46.35 -32.60 -49.94
C TYR A 3 -45.96 -33.51 -48.75
N TYR A 4 -44.89 -34.26 -48.93
CA TYR A 4 -44.19 -34.99 -47.86
C TYR A 4 -42.90 -34.24 -47.45
N PRO A 5 -42.61 -34.02 -46.18
CA PRO A 5 -41.32 -33.49 -45.74
C PRO A 5 -40.33 -34.60 -45.46
N GLN A 6 -39.12 -34.44 -45.98
CA GLN A 6 -37.97 -35.31 -45.72
C GLN A 6 -37.45 -35.10 -44.30
N ARG A 7 -37.18 -36.19 -43.58
CA ARG A 7 -36.49 -36.24 -42.28
C ARG A 7 -34.99 -36.10 -42.51
N LEU A 8 -34.38 -35.04 -41.94
CA LEU A 8 -32.93 -34.92 -41.79
C LEU A 8 -32.49 -35.62 -40.48
N GLY A 9 -31.69 -36.67 -40.66
CA GLY A 9 -31.06 -37.43 -39.54
C GLY A 9 -30.03 -36.58 -38.80
N ARG A 10 -30.16 -36.52 -37.48
CA ARG A 10 -29.18 -35.94 -36.54
C ARG A 10 -28.02 -36.91 -36.37
N TRP A 11 -26.85 -36.54 -36.86
CA TRP A 11 -25.59 -37.16 -36.48
C TRP A 11 -25.06 -36.48 -35.21
N LEU A 12 -25.12 -37.20 -34.10
CA LEU A 12 -24.43 -36.83 -32.85
C LEU A 12 -22.97 -37.31 -32.94
N LEU A 13 -22.05 -36.38 -33.09
CA LEU A 13 -20.63 -36.61 -32.91
C LEU A 13 -20.32 -36.43 -31.41
N PRO A 14 -19.57 -37.34 -30.76
CA PRO A 14 -19.13 -37.15 -29.38
C PRO A 14 -18.05 -36.08 -29.31
N MET A 15 -18.29 -35.02 -28.55
CA MET A 15 -17.24 -34.06 -28.14
C MET A 15 -16.27 -34.78 -27.20
N VAL A 16 -15.09 -35.09 -27.70
CA VAL A 16 -13.96 -35.45 -26.87
C VAL A 16 -13.36 -34.16 -26.29
N ALA A 17 -13.62 -33.87 -25.02
CA ALA A 17 -12.98 -32.78 -24.30
C ALA A 17 -11.51 -33.14 -24.07
N VAL A 18 -10.61 -32.56 -24.84
CA VAL A 18 -9.16 -32.62 -24.58
C VAL A 18 -8.83 -31.60 -23.49
N TRP A 19 -8.59 -32.12 -22.27
CA TRP A 19 -8.02 -31.33 -21.19
C TRP A 19 -6.52 -31.13 -21.46
N VAL A 20 -6.15 -29.95 -21.95
CA VAL A 20 -4.76 -29.51 -21.97
C VAL A 20 -4.41 -29.05 -20.56
N MET A 21 -3.71 -29.91 -19.82
CA MET A 21 -3.06 -29.46 -18.58
C MET A 21 -1.92 -28.52 -18.95
N LEU A 22 -2.15 -27.23 -18.81
CA LEU A 22 -1.09 -26.23 -18.82
C LEU A 22 -0.35 -26.35 -17.48
N SER A 23 0.78 -27.05 -17.45
CA SER A 23 1.70 -27.01 -16.31
C SER A 23 2.35 -25.64 -16.29
N VAL A 24 1.78 -24.72 -15.50
CA VAL A 24 2.45 -23.47 -15.14
C VAL A 24 3.63 -23.85 -14.27
N LEU A 25 4.83 -23.74 -14.82
CA LEU A 25 6.08 -23.80 -14.05
C LEU A 25 6.09 -22.58 -13.11
N LEU A 26 5.65 -22.79 -11.87
CA LEU A 26 5.83 -21.81 -10.81
C LEU A 26 7.34 -21.58 -10.62
N PRO A 27 7.79 -20.34 -10.50
CA PRO A 27 9.19 -20.05 -10.19
C PRO A 27 9.60 -20.74 -8.88
N PRO A 28 10.88 -21.12 -8.72
CA PRO A 28 11.35 -21.78 -7.51
C PRO A 28 11.05 -20.92 -6.29
N ARG A 29 10.48 -21.55 -5.25
CA ARG A 29 10.22 -20.90 -3.97
C ARG A 29 11.52 -20.30 -3.43
N PRO A 30 11.53 -19.02 -3.00
CA PRO A 30 12.67 -18.46 -2.31
C PRO A 30 12.98 -19.25 -1.03
N PRO A 31 14.25 -19.29 -0.58
CA PRO A 31 14.62 -19.97 0.65
C PRO A 31 13.82 -19.41 1.84
N ALA A 32 13.31 -20.30 2.68
CA ALA A 32 12.54 -19.93 3.85
C ALA A 32 13.36 -19.02 4.77
N LEU A 33 12.73 -17.94 5.29
CA LEU A 33 13.29 -17.10 6.33
C LEU A 33 13.79 -17.99 7.48
N ALA A 34 15.09 -18.03 7.70
CA ALA A 34 15.69 -18.82 8.76
C ALA A 34 15.35 -18.19 10.12
N GLY A 35 14.48 -18.83 10.90
CA GLY A 35 14.26 -18.41 12.29
C GLY A 35 12.92 -18.75 12.94
N VAL A 36 11.82 -18.95 12.21
CA VAL A 36 10.52 -19.32 12.84
C VAL A 36 9.80 -20.33 11.96
N ALA A 37 9.57 -21.53 12.49
CA ALA A 37 8.98 -22.65 11.77
C ALA A 37 7.45 -22.58 11.71
N GLY A 38 6.89 -21.53 11.08
CA GLY A 38 5.45 -21.42 10.86
C GLY A 38 5.11 -21.27 9.38
N THR A 39 4.17 -22.06 8.89
CA THR A 39 3.59 -21.85 7.56
C THR A 39 2.82 -20.51 7.56
N LEU A 40 2.98 -19.73 6.53
CA LEU A 40 2.22 -18.49 6.35
C LEU A 40 1.06 -18.73 5.39
N VAL A 41 -0.07 -18.07 5.69
CA VAL A 41 -1.24 -17.98 4.81
C VAL A 41 -1.34 -16.55 4.31
N THR A 42 -1.53 -16.39 3.00
CA THR A 42 -1.83 -15.12 2.37
C THR A 42 -3.27 -15.17 1.87
N THR A 43 -4.06 -14.17 2.21
CA THR A 43 -5.46 -14.03 1.77
C THR A 43 -5.67 -12.65 1.18
N ASP A 44 -6.27 -12.58 0.01
CA ASP A 44 -6.69 -11.33 -0.62
C ASP A 44 -8.20 -11.16 -0.41
N TYR A 45 -8.59 -10.07 0.25
CA TYR A 45 -9.98 -9.69 0.47
C TYR A 45 -10.37 -8.58 -0.49
N LEU A 46 -11.59 -8.68 -1.00
CA LEU A 46 -12.25 -7.63 -1.77
C LEU A 46 -13.39 -7.08 -0.92
N ILE A 47 -13.24 -5.84 -0.45
CA ILE A 47 -14.21 -5.22 0.46
C ILE A 47 -15.00 -4.13 -0.25
N ASN A 48 -16.32 -4.17 -0.13
CA ASN A 48 -17.19 -3.13 -0.69
C ASN A 48 -17.04 -1.82 0.08
N HIS A 49 -17.00 -0.73 -0.66
CA HIS A 49 -16.89 0.63 -0.15
C HIS A 49 -17.75 1.58 -0.97
N THR A 50 -18.21 2.66 -0.37
CA THR A 50 -18.84 3.79 -1.07
C THR A 50 -17.87 4.93 -1.11
N SER A 51 -17.34 5.22 -2.29
CA SER A 51 -16.35 6.28 -2.48
C SER A 51 -16.95 7.67 -2.39
N ILE A 52 -16.16 8.60 -1.89
CA ILE A 52 -16.46 10.04 -1.92
C ILE A 52 -15.69 10.76 -3.03
N GLU A 53 -15.09 10.05 -3.97
CA GLU A 53 -14.37 10.64 -5.10
C GLU A 53 -15.30 11.53 -5.93
N PRO A 54 -15.00 12.84 -6.07
CA PRO A 54 -15.90 13.81 -6.69
C PRO A 54 -16.30 13.48 -8.14
N SER A 55 -15.46 12.76 -8.88
CA SER A 55 -15.75 12.40 -10.28
C SER A 55 -16.98 11.50 -10.42
N TYR A 56 -17.30 10.69 -9.42
CA TYR A 56 -18.55 9.88 -9.46
C TYR A 56 -19.78 10.78 -9.47
N MET A 57 -19.83 11.79 -8.60
CA MET A 57 -20.96 12.74 -8.57
C MET A 57 -20.97 13.64 -9.82
N GLN A 58 -19.80 14.13 -10.23
CA GLN A 58 -19.66 15.04 -11.38
C GLN A 58 -20.19 14.42 -12.68
N TYR A 59 -19.97 13.12 -12.85
CA TYR A 59 -20.33 12.41 -14.08
C TYR A 59 -21.52 11.44 -13.89
N HIS A 60 -22.26 11.55 -12.78
CA HIS A 60 -23.42 10.69 -12.47
C HIS A 60 -23.10 9.19 -12.50
N LEU A 61 -21.93 8.82 -11.99
CA LEU A 61 -21.47 7.44 -11.88
C LEU A 61 -21.82 6.86 -10.49
N GLU A 62 -21.95 5.53 -10.43
CA GLU A 62 -22.17 4.84 -9.16
C GLU A 62 -20.90 4.87 -8.32
N PRO A 63 -20.97 5.35 -7.04
CA PRO A 63 -19.80 5.49 -6.18
C PRO A 63 -19.41 4.18 -5.46
N HIS A 64 -19.99 3.04 -5.88
CA HIS A 64 -19.66 1.75 -5.30
C HIS A 64 -18.34 1.25 -5.86
N VAL A 65 -17.37 1.10 -4.99
CA VAL A 65 -16.03 0.62 -5.32
C VAL A 65 -15.67 -0.61 -4.49
N VAL A 66 -14.69 -1.35 -4.97
CA VAL A 66 -14.13 -2.49 -4.27
C VAL A 66 -12.68 -2.17 -3.94
N LEU A 67 -12.34 -2.25 -2.66
CA LEU A 67 -10.98 -2.12 -2.18
C LEU A 67 -10.34 -3.49 -1.98
N HIS A 68 -9.08 -3.60 -2.32
CA HIS A 68 -8.27 -4.79 -2.10
C HIS A 68 -7.49 -4.65 -0.78
N VAL A 69 -7.60 -5.68 0.06
CA VAL A 69 -6.86 -5.80 1.31
C VAL A 69 -6.16 -7.16 1.33
N ARG A 70 -4.84 -7.16 1.37
CA ARG A 70 -4.04 -8.37 1.53
C ARG A 70 -3.77 -8.65 3.00
N GLU A 71 -3.94 -9.89 3.42
CA GLU A 71 -3.52 -10.39 4.73
C GLU A 71 -2.39 -11.40 4.58
N VAL A 72 -1.39 -11.34 5.49
CA VAL A 72 -0.41 -12.40 5.70
C VAL A 72 -0.36 -12.72 7.19
N VAL A 73 -0.58 -13.99 7.53
CA VAL A 73 -0.69 -14.46 8.91
C VAL A 73 -0.14 -15.89 9.06
N LEU A 74 0.21 -16.30 10.27
CA LEU A 74 0.57 -17.69 10.57
C LEU A 74 -0.63 -18.62 10.34
N ALA A 75 -0.40 -19.76 9.71
CA ALA A 75 -1.41 -20.79 9.45
C ALA A 75 -2.15 -21.19 10.72
N GLY A 76 -3.47 -21.29 10.63
CA GLY A 76 -4.35 -21.58 11.76
C GLY A 76 -4.74 -20.35 12.59
N ARG A 77 -4.21 -19.16 12.27
CA ARG A 77 -4.57 -17.91 12.93
C ARG A 77 -5.50 -17.02 12.12
N GLU A 78 -5.70 -17.32 10.87
CA GLU A 78 -6.53 -16.56 9.93
C GLU A 78 -8.01 -16.43 10.35
N ARG A 79 -8.46 -17.30 11.27
CA ARG A 79 -9.84 -17.29 11.81
C ARG A 79 -9.91 -17.04 13.32
N THR A 80 -8.80 -16.70 13.94
CA THR A 80 -8.73 -16.50 15.39
C THR A 80 -8.43 -15.05 15.70
N ALA A 81 -9.00 -14.53 16.79
CA ALA A 81 -8.58 -13.23 17.29
C ALA A 81 -7.09 -13.29 17.69
N PRO A 82 -6.27 -12.30 17.28
CA PRO A 82 -4.86 -12.30 17.62
C PRO A 82 -4.67 -12.15 19.14
N LYS A 83 -3.68 -12.86 19.67
CA LYS A 83 -3.28 -12.64 21.06
C LYS A 83 -2.70 -11.23 21.20
N GLU A 84 -3.04 -10.58 22.30
CA GLU A 84 -2.48 -9.27 22.69
C GLU A 84 -2.73 -8.14 21.66
N GLY A 85 -3.74 -8.26 20.78
CA GLY A 85 -4.08 -7.23 19.81
C GLY A 85 -3.02 -7.00 18.73
N LYS A 86 -2.18 -8.00 18.42
CA LYS A 86 -1.13 -7.91 17.39
C LYS A 86 -1.72 -7.85 15.97
N VAL A 87 -2.34 -6.75 15.63
CA VAL A 87 -2.87 -6.45 14.29
C VAL A 87 -2.23 -5.16 13.78
N VAL A 88 -1.72 -5.19 12.55
CA VAL A 88 -1.15 -4.01 11.90
C VAL A 88 -1.70 -3.83 10.49
N LEU A 89 -2.13 -2.61 10.17
CA LEU A 89 -2.50 -2.16 8.84
C LEU A 89 -1.37 -1.34 8.24
N LEU A 90 -0.92 -1.74 7.05
CA LEU A 90 0.16 -1.13 6.29
C LEU A 90 -0.43 -0.28 5.15
N LEU A 91 -0.08 1.00 5.12
CA LEU A 91 -0.59 2.02 4.20
C LEU A 91 0.55 2.49 3.29
N HIS A 92 0.35 2.30 1.99
CA HIS A 92 1.40 2.51 1.00
C HIS A 92 1.65 3.99 0.65
N GLY A 93 2.87 4.26 0.15
CA GLY A 93 3.29 5.57 -0.32
C GLY A 93 2.58 6.05 -1.59
N ALA A 94 3.20 7.01 -2.24
CA ALA A 94 2.76 7.49 -3.53
C ALA A 94 2.84 6.41 -4.58
N THR A 95 2.15 6.14 -5.51
CA THR A 95 2.30 5.30 -6.72
C THR A 95 2.42 3.78 -6.50
N VAL A 96 3.07 3.28 -5.43
CA VAL A 96 3.29 1.84 -5.22
C VAL A 96 2.14 1.25 -4.40
N PRO A 97 1.37 0.26 -4.91
CA PRO A 97 0.26 -0.34 -4.16
C PRO A 97 0.73 -1.19 -2.98
N GLY A 98 -0.16 -1.39 -1.99
CA GLY A 98 0.16 -1.99 -0.71
C GLY A 98 0.73 -3.40 -0.81
N ALA A 99 0.10 -4.27 -1.61
CA ALA A 99 0.59 -5.64 -1.79
C ALA A 99 2.01 -5.69 -2.38
N VAL A 100 2.36 -4.76 -3.30
CA VAL A 100 3.72 -4.66 -3.87
C VAL A 100 4.67 -4.06 -2.86
N ALA A 101 4.26 -2.98 -2.18
CA ALA A 101 5.10 -2.25 -1.22
C ALA A 101 5.54 -3.11 -0.04
N PHE A 102 4.65 -3.98 0.46
CA PHE A 102 4.84 -4.67 1.74
C PHE A 102 4.95 -6.20 1.64
N ASP A 103 4.54 -6.81 0.52
CA ASP A 103 4.60 -8.27 0.32
C ASP A 103 5.21 -8.66 -1.03
N LEU A 104 6.29 -7.99 -1.44
CA LEU A 104 6.99 -8.38 -2.66
C LEU A 104 7.54 -9.81 -2.49
N ASN A 105 7.08 -10.72 -3.35
CA ASN A 105 7.48 -12.14 -3.31
C ASN A 105 8.85 -12.34 -3.99
N TYR A 106 9.88 -11.77 -3.39
CA TYR A 106 11.26 -11.88 -3.86
C TYR A 106 12.22 -11.84 -2.67
N GLU A 107 13.06 -12.85 -2.50
CA GLU A 107 14.04 -12.96 -1.41
C GLU A 107 13.42 -12.58 -0.04
N GLN A 108 14.04 -11.64 0.66
CA GLN A 108 13.58 -11.13 1.96
C GLN A 108 12.83 -9.78 1.84
N CYS A 109 12.28 -9.45 0.65
CA CYS A 109 11.66 -8.16 0.38
C CYS A 109 10.21 -8.03 0.89
N SER A 110 9.70 -8.99 1.65
CA SER A 110 8.36 -8.92 2.25
C SER A 110 8.40 -8.59 3.74
N MET A 111 8.00 -7.36 4.07
CA MET A 111 7.79 -6.94 5.45
C MET A 111 6.62 -7.67 6.10
N MET A 112 5.52 -7.92 5.35
CA MET A 112 4.35 -8.63 5.87
C MET A 112 4.72 -10.03 6.35
N ARG A 113 5.50 -10.78 5.57
CA ARG A 113 5.94 -12.14 5.94
C ARG A 113 6.85 -12.11 7.18
N TYR A 114 7.71 -11.12 7.28
CA TYR A 114 8.56 -10.96 8.47
C TYR A 114 7.73 -10.71 9.73
N LEU A 115 6.82 -9.75 9.70
CA LEU A 115 5.93 -9.43 10.82
C LEU A 115 5.00 -10.62 11.16
N ALA A 116 4.47 -11.31 10.16
CA ALA A 116 3.62 -12.49 10.37
C ALA A 116 4.39 -13.62 11.06
N GLN A 117 5.66 -13.85 10.70
CA GLN A 117 6.54 -14.81 11.40
C GLN A 117 6.77 -14.39 12.87
N ALA A 118 6.79 -13.10 13.17
CA ALA A 118 6.86 -12.58 14.53
C ALA A 118 5.50 -12.63 15.28
N GLY A 119 4.46 -13.20 14.66
CA GLY A 119 3.14 -13.43 15.24
C GLY A 119 2.17 -12.26 15.12
N TRP A 120 2.42 -11.32 14.20
CA TRP A 120 1.49 -10.26 13.84
C TRP A 120 0.50 -10.72 12.76
N ASP A 121 -0.74 -10.28 12.85
CA ASP A 121 -1.69 -10.33 11.74
C ASP A 121 -1.48 -9.06 10.91
N THR A 122 -0.93 -9.22 9.72
CA THR A 122 -0.52 -8.10 8.88
C THR A 122 -1.51 -7.90 7.74
N PHE A 123 -1.97 -6.68 7.59
CA PHE A 123 -2.86 -6.28 6.50
C PHE A 123 -2.21 -5.16 5.69
N ALA A 124 -2.35 -5.19 4.38
CA ALA A 124 -1.95 -4.11 3.48
C ALA A 124 -3.16 -3.70 2.63
N LEU A 125 -3.46 -2.41 2.63
CA LEU A 125 -4.53 -1.82 1.82
C LEU A 125 -3.94 -1.34 0.49
N ASP A 126 -4.58 -1.68 -0.62
CA ASP A 126 -4.49 -0.92 -1.86
C ASP A 126 -5.56 0.16 -1.81
N PHE A 127 -5.18 1.43 -1.76
CA PHE A 127 -6.14 2.54 -1.85
C PHE A 127 -6.90 2.52 -3.16
N GLU A 128 -8.08 3.15 -3.19
CA GLU A 128 -8.83 3.34 -4.43
C GLU A 128 -7.94 3.93 -5.53
N GLY A 129 -8.01 3.37 -6.72
CA GLY A 129 -7.18 3.78 -7.86
C GLY A 129 -5.81 3.10 -7.94
N TYR A 130 -5.42 2.29 -6.95
CA TYR A 130 -4.13 1.60 -6.90
C TYR A 130 -4.30 0.08 -6.89
N GLY A 131 -3.26 -0.62 -7.30
CA GLY A 131 -3.15 -2.07 -7.17
C GLY A 131 -4.36 -2.81 -7.74
N LEU A 132 -4.90 -3.71 -6.95
CA LEU A 132 -6.09 -4.49 -7.28
C LEU A 132 -7.40 -3.82 -6.80
N SER A 133 -7.34 -2.66 -6.14
CA SER A 133 -8.50 -1.84 -5.85
C SER A 133 -9.08 -1.23 -7.13
N MET A 134 -10.39 -0.99 -7.10
CA MET A 134 -11.10 -0.41 -8.23
C MET A 134 -10.55 0.98 -8.57
N ARG A 135 -10.48 1.29 -9.86
CA ARG A 135 -10.03 2.59 -10.37
C ARG A 135 -11.19 3.43 -10.82
N PRO A 136 -11.19 4.75 -10.53
CA PRO A 136 -12.17 5.65 -11.13
C PRO A 136 -12.12 5.62 -12.66
N LEU A 137 -13.27 5.65 -13.32
CA LEU A 137 -13.38 5.60 -14.78
C LEU A 137 -12.61 6.72 -15.48
N VAL A 138 -12.46 7.88 -14.82
CA VAL A 138 -11.67 9.01 -15.33
C VAL A 138 -10.19 8.65 -15.57
N MET A 139 -9.66 7.63 -14.89
CA MET A 139 -8.31 7.11 -15.14
C MET A 139 -8.26 6.20 -16.37
N ASP A 140 -9.35 5.51 -16.68
CA ASP A 140 -9.42 4.53 -17.75
C ASP A 140 -9.76 5.16 -19.11
N THR A 141 -10.67 6.12 -19.11
CA THR A 141 -11.19 6.79 -20.30
C THR A 141 -11.13 8.32 -20.16
N PRO A 142 -9.93 8.91 -20.01
CA PRO A 142 -9.81 10.36 -19.73
C PRO A 142 -10.37 11.24 -20.82
N THR A 143 -10.43 10.77 -22.08
CA THR A 143 -11.05 11.51 -23.18
C THR A 143 -12.56 11.66 -23.07
N ALA A 144 -13.22 10.75 -22.33
CA ALA A 144 -14.65 10.86 -22.03
C ALA A 144 -14.94 11.83 -20.85
N PHE A 145 -13.91 12.23 -20.11
CA PHE A 145 -14.00 13.07 -18.91
C PHE A 145 -12.97 14.22 -18.98
N PRO A 146 -13.06 15.11 -19.98
CA PRO A 146 -12.02 16.11 -20.27
C PRO A 146 -11.81 17.13 -19.15
N ASP A 147 -12.84 17.39 -18.35
CA ASP A 147 -12.81 18.36 -17.25
C ASP A 147 -12.47 17.71 -15.89
N SER A 148 -12.10 16.43 -15.91
CA SER A 148 -11.71 15.71 -14.67
C SER A 148 -10.42 16.27 -14.12
N LYS A 149 -10.44 16.56 -12.83
CA LYS A 149 -9.24 16.84 -12.04
C LYS A 149 -8.51 15.57 -11.67
N ALA A 150 -7.34 15.72 -11.04
CA ALA A 150 -6.62 14.58 -10.48
C ALA A 150 -7.51 13.83 -9.48
N PRO A 151 -7.83 12.54 -9.69
CA PRO A 151 -8.68 11.80 -8.78
C PRO A 151 -7.92 11.31 -7.56
N ILE A 152 -8.66 10.88 -6.56
CA ILE A 152 -8.18 10.22 -5.33
C ILE A 152 -7.27 11.15 -4.53
N HIS A 153 -7.89 12.16 -3.96
CA HIS A 153 -7.30 13.02 -2.94
C HIS A 153 -7.23 12.32 -1.57
N THR A 154 -6.47 12.88 -0.63
CA THR A 154 -6.28 12.32 0.72
C THR A 154 -7.60 12.08 1.46
N GLU A 155 -8.62 12.92 1.28
CA GLU A 155 -9.92 12.71 1.93
C GLU A 155 -10.59 11.41 1.46
N VAL A 156 -10.46 11.07 0.18
CA VAL A 156 -10.97 9.79 -0.36
C VAL A 156 -10.23 8.63 0.29
N THR A 157 -8.89 8.65 0.29
CA THR A 157 -8.10 7.57 0.86
C THR A 157 -8.24 7.45 2.39
N LEU A 158 -8.61 8.51 3.09
CA LEU A 158 -8.96 8.42 4.51
C LEU A 158 -10.23 7.60 4.72
N THR A 159 -11.23 7.71 3.85
CA THR A 159 -12.42 6.84 3.92
C THR A 159 -12.10 5.39 3.57
N ASP A 160 -11.10 5.14 2.70
CA ASP A 160 -10.58 3.78 2.46
C ASP A 160 -9.95 3.19 3.73
N VAL A 161 -9.16 3.99 4.47
CA VAL A 161 -8.58 3.57 5.75
C VAL A 161 -9.67 3.25 6.78
N GLU A 162 -10.68 4.12 6.91
CA GLU A 162 -11.83 3.88 7.79
C GLU A 162 -12.49 2.53 7.47
N ARG A 163 -12.77 2.29 6.20
CA ARG A 163 -13.39 1.05 5.74
C ARG A 163 -12.52 -0.18 5.99
N ALA A 164 -11.22 -0.09 5.75
CA ALA A 164 -10.27 -1.17 6.00
C ALA A 164 -10.17 -1.50 7.50
N ILE A 165 -10.11 -0.49 8.37
CA ILE A 165 -10.05 -0.69 9.83
C ILE A 165 -11.37 -1.28 10.35
N GLU A 166 -12.53 -0.82 9.87
CA GLU A 166 -13.82 -1.42 10.21
C GLU A 166 -13.87 -2.91 9.86
N PHE A 167 -13.42 -3.26 8.63
CA PHE A 167 -13.33 -4.64 8.18
C PHE A 167 -12.40 -5.47 9.06
N ILE A 168 -11.16 -5.00 9.30
CA ILE A 168 -10.16 -5.69 10.10
C ILE A 168 -10.63 -5.86 11.54
N SER A 169 -11.18 -4.81 12.14
CA SER A 169 -11.68 -4.82 13.52
C SER A 169 -12.81 -5.82 13.71
N THR A 170 -13.71 -5.92 12.73
CA THR A 170 -14.78 -6.92 12.69
C THR A 170 -14.23 -8.33 12.52
N LEU A 171 -13.33 -8.52 11.55
CA LEU A 171 -12.73 -9.82 11.22
C LEU A 171 -11.93 -10.39 12.40
N ARG A 172 -11.19 -9.53 13.11
CA ARG A 172 -10.29 -9.91 14.20
C ARG A 172 -10.86 -9.66 15.60
N ARG A 173 -12.03 -9.03 15.72
CA ARG A 173 -12.67 -8.67 17.00
C ARG A 173 -11.75 -7.86 17.89
N VAL A 174 -11.06 -6.87 17.32
CA VAL A 174 -10.17 -5.96 18.01
C VAL A 174 -10.75 -4.55 17.97
N GLN A 175 -10.46 -3.75 19.01
CA GLN A 175 -10.88 -2.36 19.08
C GLN A 175 -9.82 -1.40 18.53
N GLN A 176 -8.56 -1.83 18.50
CA GLN A 176 -7.44 -1.03 18.07
C GLN A 176 -6.58 -1.81 17.09
N VAL A 177 -6.06 -1.11 16.09
CA VAL A 177 -5.12 -1.62 15.09
C VAL A 177 -3.88 -0.74 15.13
N SER A 178 -2.68 -1.34 15.05
CA SER A 178 -1.48 -0.55 14.81
C SER A 178 -1.43 -0.10 13.35
N LEU A 179 -1.00 1.14 13.11
CA LEU A 179 -0.85 1.67 11.77
C LEU A 179 0.63 1.83 11.40
N LEU A 180 0.97 1.45 10.17
CA LEU A 180 2.23 1.80 9.56
C LEU A 180 1.95 2.52 8.24
N GLY A 181 2.35 3.79 8.15
CA GLY A 181 2.35 4.53 6.89
C GLY A 181 3.76 4.58 6.30
N TRP A 182 3.87 4.43 4.98
CA TRP A 182 5.10 4.65 4.23
C TRP A 182 5.02 5.91 3.38
N SER A 183 6.08 6.76 3.42
CA SER A 183 6.24 7.89 2.50
C SER A 183 5.02 8.84 2.54
N LEU A 184 4.25 8.92 1.47
CA LEU A 184 3.04 9.74 1.40
C LEU A 184 2.02 9.34 2.48
N ALA A 185 1.78 8.05 2.70
CA ALA A 185 0.86 7.63 3.76
C ALA A 185 1.41 7.89 5.17
N ALA A 186 2.73 7.91 5.36
CA ALA A 186 3.35 8.36 6.61
C ALA A 186 3.25 9.88 6.81
N SER A 187 3.12 10.63 5.71
CA SER A 187 2.98 12.09 5.71
C SER A 187 1.51 12.53 5.85
N ARG A 188 0.56 11.70 5.43
CA ARG A 188 -0.85 12.09 5.30
C ARG A 188 -1.80 11.10 6.00
N GLU A 189 -2.09 9.95 5.38
CA GLU A 189 -3.20 9.10 5.80
C GLU A 189 -3.03 8.56 7.22
N ALA A 190 -1.88 7.98 7.56
CA ALA A 190 -1.67 7.38 8.88
C ALA A 190 -1.74 8.41 10.02
N PRO A 191 -1.06 9.57 9.97
CA PRO A 191 -1.19 10.57 11.01
C PRO A 191 -2.56 11.26 11.02
N LEU A 192 -3.16 11.58 9.86
CA LEU A 192 -4.48 12.23 9.80
C LEU A 192 -5.58 11.31 10.33
N TYR A 193 -5.55 10.01 9.99
CA TYR A 193 -6.46 9.04 10.57
C TYR A 193 -6.29 8.95 12.10
N THR A 194 -5.04 8.89 12.57
CA THR A 194 -4.73 8.84 14.01
C THR A 194 -5.24 10.08 14.75
N LEU A 195 -5.19 11.26 14.12
CA LEU A 195 -5.75 12.49 14.68
C LEU A 195 -7.27 12.47 14.80
N ARG A 196 -7.95 11.82 13.87
CA ARG A 196 -9.43 11.70 13.87
C ARG A 196 -9.92 10.60 14.81
N HIS A 197 -9.17 9.50 14.92
CA HIS A 197 -9.57 8.27 15.62
C HIS A 197 -8.45 7.72 16.54
N PRO A 198 -7.93 8.51 17.49
CA PRO A 198 -6.82 8.07 18.33
C PRO A 198 -7.17 6.84 19.17
N GLU A 199 -8.45 6.65 19.50
CA GLU A 199 -8.96 5.50 20.25
C GLU A 199 -8.91 4.18 19.47
N GLN A 200 -8.82 4.23 18.14
CA GLN A 200 -8.74 3.05 17.26
C GLN A 200 -7.31 2.68 16.90
N VAL A 201 -6.32 3.52 17.24
CA VAL A 201 -4.91 3.31 16.88
C VAL A 201 -4.11 2.91 18.11
N ALA A 202 -3.59 1.67 18.11
CA ALA A 202 -2.77 1.17 19.21
C ALA A 202 -1.35 1.77 19.20
N LYS A 203 -0.73 1.83 18.04
CA LYS A 203 0.61 2.39 17.78
C LYS A 203 0.68 2.94 16.37
N LEU A 204 1.51 3.96 16.19
CA LEU A 204 1.73 4.59 14.89
C LEU A 204 3.20 4.43 14.48
N VAL A 205 3.44 3.91 13.28
CA VAL A 205 4.76 3.86 12.65
C VAL A 205 4.73 4.76 11.42
N LEU A 206 5.59 5.76 11.40
CA LEU A 206 5.79 6.69 10.30
C LEU A 206 7.13 6.34 9.64
N TRP A 207 7.07 5.57 8.55
CA TRP A 207 8.25 5.22 7.77
C TRP A 207 8.46 6.22 6.64
N ALA A 208 9.59 6.89 6.70
CA ALA A 208 10.02 7.91 5.73
C ALA A 208 8.98 9.03 5.53
N PRO A 209 8.46 9.67 6.60
CA PRO A 209 7.51 10.75 6.49
C PRO A 209 8.15 12.05 6.00
N GLY A 210 7.48 12.77 5.11
CA GLY A 210 7.68 14.20 4.93
C GLY A 210 6.75 14.97 5.88
N TYR A 211 7.21 16.07 6.45
CA TYR A 211 6.44 16.83 7.44
C TYR A 211 6.28 18.31 7.07
N LYS A 212 7.31 19.11 7.25
CA LYS A 212 7.32 20.56 6.94
C LYS A 212 8.18 20.91 5.75
N ASN A 213 9.26 20.17 5.57
CA ASN A 213 10.24 20.43 4.53
C ASN A 213 10.48 19.16 3.71
N LEU A 214 9.66 18.99 2.68
CA LEU A 214 9.92 17.95 1.69
C LEU A 214 11.20 18.33 0.92
N GLY A 215 12.18 17.46 0.84
CA GLY A 215 13.51 17.74 0.27
C GLY A 215 13.55 18.23 -1.18
N PHE A 216 12.37 18.45 -1.82
CA PHE A 216 12.22 18.92 -3.21
C PHE A 216 11.11 19.99 -3.36
N VAL A 217 10.75 20.71 -2.30
CA VAL A 217 9.54 21.59 -2.25
C VAL A 217 9.63 22.81 -3.15
N GLU A 218 10.82 23.27 -3.52
CA GLU A 218 10.93 24.36 -4.47
C GLU A 218 10.43 23.91 -5.85
N GLY A 219 9.29 24.38 -6.26
CA GLY A 219 8.57 23.95 -7.47
C GLY A 219 7.47 22.88 -7.25
N ALA A 220 7.36 22.26 -6.07
CA ALA A 220 6.34 21.25 -5.80
C ALA A 220 4.92 21.79 -5.98
N ARG A 221 4.64 23.03 -5.55
CA ARG A 221 3.32 23.67 -5.75
C ARG A 221 2.98 23.86 -7.22
N ALA A 222 3.95 24.29 -8.04
CA ALA A 222 3.74 24.39 -9.48
C ALA A 222 3.50 23.02 -10.13
N GLN A 223 4.18 21.98 -9.64
CA GLN A 223 3.91 20.60 -10.07
C GLN A 223 2.51 20.15 -9.65
N ALA A 224 2.04 20.49 -8.45
CA ALA A 224 0.69 20.17 -8.01
C ALA A 224 -0.37 20.75 -8.96
N ASP A 225 -0.21 22.01 -9.40
CA ASP A 225 -1.16 22.64 -10.31
C ASP A 225 -1.18 21.95 -11.69
N VAL A 226 -0.02 21.51 -12.20
CA VAL A 226 0.05 20.70 -13.42
C VAL A 226 -0.56 19.33 -13.22
N MET A 227 -0.32 18.68 -12.07
CA MET A 227 -0.87 17.36 -11.77
C MET A 227 -2.37 17.38 -11.55
N GLU A 228 -2.92 18.46 -10.97
CA GLU A 228 -4.35 18.64 -10.75
C GLU A 228 -5.17 18.54 -12.05
N THR A 229 -4.56 18.86 -13.20
CA THR A 229 -5.21 18.78 -14.51
C THR A 229 -5.11 17.38 -15.16
N LYS A 230 -4.56 16.40 -14.47
CA LYS A 230 -4.30 15.06 -15.02
C LYS A 230 -5.12 14.00 -14.29
N SER A 231 -5.87 13.21 -15.05
CA SER A 231 -6.65 12.08 -14.52
C SER A 231 -5.80 10.96 -13.93
N LYS A 232 -4.51 10.87 -14.27
CA LYS A 232 -3.60 9.82 -13.78
C LYS A 232 -2.13 10.22 -13.93
N VAL A 233 -1.30 9.59 -13.11
CA VAL A 233 0.16 9.52 -13.28
C VAL A 233 0.49 8.21 -14.00
N SER A 234 1.23 8.28 -15.11
CA SER A 234 1.65 7.11 -15.87
C SER A 234 3.13 6.85 -15.63
N LEU A 235 3.46 5.63 -15.23
CA LEU A 235 4.81 5.22 -14.87
C LEU A 235 5.32 4.18 -15.87
N THR A 236 6.23 4.59 -16.73
CA THR A 236 6.98 3.72 -17.63
C THR A 236 8.11 3.00 -16.90
N ARG A 237 8.77 2.03 -17.54
CA ARG A 237 9.92 1.35 -16.95
C ARG A 237 11.02 2.33 -16.46
N PRO A 238 11.49 3.33 -17.23
CA PRO A 238 12.47 4.28 -16.75
C PRO A 238 11.99 5.10 -15.53
N THR A 239 10.70 5.45 -15.52
CA THR A 239 10.12 6.18 -14.38
C THR A 239 10.06 5.29 -13.14
N LEU A 240 9.63 4.02 -13.27
CA LEU A 240 9.63 3.04 -12.18
C LEU A 240 11.04 2.80 -11.64
N GLU A 241 12.05 2.71 -12.52
CA GLU A 241 13.43 2.56 -12.11
C GLU A 241 13.95 3.79 -11.35
N GLY A 242 13.61 4.99 -11.80
CA GLY A 242 13.92 6.24 -11.10
C GLY A 242 13.30 6.29 -9.71
N TRP A 243 12.05 5.87 -9.56
CA TRP A 243 11.38 5.77 -8.26
C TRP A 243 11.99 4.70 -7.36
N TYR A 244 12.30 3.52 -7.91
CA TYR A 244 12.93 2.43 -7.18
C TYR A 244 14.31 2.82 -6.64
N ARG A 245 15.07 3.62 -7.42
CA ARG A 245 16.42 4.08 -7.07
C ARG A 245 16.41 5.39 -6.26
N PHE A 246 15.26 5.88 -5.83
CA PHE A 246 15.14 7.18 -5.17
C PHE A 246 15.97 7.27 -3.88
N GLY A 247 17.10 7.98 -3.96
CA GLY A 247 18.09 8.08 -2.87
C GLY A 247 18.93 6.83 -2.64
N SER A 248 18.69 5.72 -3.38
CA SER A 248 19.43 4.48 -3.21
C SER A 248 20.74 4.49 -4.00
N LYS A 249 21.74 3.79 -3.45
CA LYS A 249 22.97 3.45 -4.14
C LYS A 249 22.91 2.00 -4.61
N GLU A 250 23.58 1.68 -5.71
CA GLU A 250 23.61 0.32 -6.27
C GLU A 250 24.04 -0.72 -5.24
N GLU A 251 25.02 -0.38 -4.41
CA GLU A 251 25.54 -1.26 -3.35
C GLU A 251 24.51 -1.61 -2.25
N PHE A 252 23.45 -0.80 -2.11
CA PHE A 252 22.38 -1.06 -1.14
C PHE A 252 21.35 -2.06 -1.65
N LEU A 253 21.15 -2.11 -2.96
CA LEU A 253 20.07 -2.88 -3.56
C LEU A 253 20.24 -4.40 -3.42
N VAL A 254 19.14 -5.10 -3.24
CA VAL A 254 19.07 -6.56 -3.40
C VAL A 254 19.11 -6.84 -4.90
N PRO A 255 20.07 -7.63 -5.40
CA PRO A 255 20.17 -7.95 -6.83
C PRO A 255 18.87 -8.59 -7.34
N GLY A 256 18.35 -8.14 -8.49
CA GLY A 256 17.12 -8.66 -9.11
C GLY A 256 15.80 -8.16 -8.48
N ALA A 257 15.84 -7.45 -7.35
CA ALA A 257 14.64 -6.97 -6.70
C ALA A 257 13.88 -5.93 -7.54
N PHE A 258 14.57 -5.15 -8.38
CA PHE A 258 13.91 -4.20 -9.27
C PHE A 258 13.02 -4.90 -10.32
N GLU A 259 13.52 -5.97 -10.94
CA GLU A 259 12.75 -6.73 -11.92
C GLU A 259 11.49 -7.32 -11.28
N ALA A 260 11.63 -7.91 -10.09
CA ALA A 260 10.50 -8.44 -9.34
C ALA A 260 9.51 -7.34 -8.94
N PHE A 261 9.99 -6.19 -8.47
CA PHE A 261 9.18 -5.02 -8.14
C PHE A 261 8.43 -4.50 -9.37
N ARG A 262 9.13 -4.28 -10.49
CA ARG A 262 8.53 -3.83 -11.74
C ARG A 262 7.42 -4.78 -12.22
N ASP A 263 7.70 -6.07 -12.21
CA ASP A 263 6.75 -7.08 -12.71
C ASP A 263 5.52 -7.14 -11.79
N ALA A 264 5.70 -7.03 -10.47
CA ALA A 264 4.61 -6.94 -9.52
C ALA A 264 3.77 -5.66 -9.69
N MET A 265 4.44 -4.51 -9.92
CA MET A 265 3.75 -3.24 -10.23
C MET A 265 2.87 -3.37 -11.47
N LEU A 266 3.42 -3.89 -12.58
CA LEU A 266 2.67 -4.07 -13.83
C LEU A 266 1.53 -5.08 -13.68
N ALA A 267 1.76 -6.18 -12.96
CA ALA A 267 0.72 -7.18 -12.70
C ALA A 267 -0.44 -6.64 -11.84
N SER A 268 -0.20 -5.61 -11.05
CA SER A 268 -1.21 -4.96 -10.20
C SER A 268 -2.10 -3.95 -10.94
N ASP A 269 -1.78 -3.57 -12.18
CA ASP A 269 -2.63 -2.73 -13.02
C ASP A 269 -3.22 -3.56 -14.17
N PRO A 270 -4.55 -3.85 -14.16
CA PRO A 270 -5.19 -4.69 -15.17
C PRO A 270 -4.96 -4.25 -16.63
N LYS A 271 -4.70 -2.95 -16.87
CA LYS A 271 -4.49 -2.40 -18.22
C LYS A 271 -3.01 -2.18 -18.56
N ALA A 272 -2.06 -2.50 -17.68
CA ALA A 272 -0.65 -2.25 -17.95
C ALA A 272 -0.14 -2.94 -19.21
N GLY A 273 -0.58 -4.17 -19.48
CA GLY A 273 -0.24 -4.91 -20.70
C GLY A 273 -0.76 -4.24 -21.98
N GLU A 274 -2.02 -3.79 -21.96
CA GLU A 274 -2.65 -3.08 -23.10
C GLU A 274 -1.98 -1.73 -23.37
N LEU A 275 -1.40 -1.12 -22.33
CA LEU A 275 -0.71 0.17 -22.40
C LEU A 275 0.80 0.02 -22.68
N GLY A 276 1.27 -1.14 -23.12
CA GLY A 276 2.66 -1.36 -23.47
C GLY A 276 3.62 -1.37 -22.28
N GLY A 277 3.18 -1.83 -21.12
CA GLY A 277 3.99 -1.89 -19.89
C GLY A 277 4.04 -0.58 -19.12
N VAL A 278 2.92 0.15 -19.10
CA VAL A 278 2.76 1.39 -18.33
C VAL A 278 1.85 1.12 -17.12
N TYR A 279 2.37 1.35 -15.91
CA TYR A 279 1.58 1.36 -14.69
C TYR A 279 0.92 2.72 -14.49
N ARG A 280 -0.30 2.74 -13.95
CA ARG A 280 -1.06 3.96 -13.69
C ARG A 280 -1.37 4.10 -12.21
N ALA A 281 -1.22 5.32 -11.70
CA ALA A 281 -1.64 5.72 -10.36
C ALA A 281 -2.45 7.02 -10.41
N PRO A 282 -3.40 7.26 -9.50
CA PRO A 282 -4.08 8.54 -9.40
C PRO A 282 -3.15 9.63 -8.90
N GLY A 283 -3.44 10.89 -9.22
CA GLY A 283 -2.57 12.04 -8.91
C GLY A 283 -2.96 12.83 -7.68
N GLY A 284 -4.22 12.74 -7.20
CA GLY A 284 -4.77 13.63 -6.18
C GLY A 284 -4.00 13.63 -4.87
N ARG A 285 -3.56 12.46 -4.38
CA ARG A 285 -2.73 12.35 -3.16
C ARG A 285 -1.39 13.11 -3.28
N LEU A 286 -0.76 13.08 -4.45
CA LEU A 286 0.47 13.84 -4.70
C LEU A 286 0.21 15.35 -4.75
N VAL A 287 -0.92 15.77 -5.33
CA VAL A 287 -1.35 17.17 -5.30
C VAL A 287 -1.46 17.66 -3.86
N ASP A 288 -2.12 16.89 -3.00
CA ASP A 288 -2.29 17.24 -1.59
C ASP A 288 -0.96 17.31 -0.84
N LEU A 289 -0.07 16.32 -1.08
CA LEU A 289 1.27 16.30 -0.49
C LEU A 289 2.06 17.58 -0.84
N PHE A 290 2.02 18.00 -2.09
CA PHE A 290 2.76 19.16 -2.55
C PHE A 290 2.17 20.50 -2.10
N ARG A 291 0.88 20.55 -1.75
CA ARG A 291 0.19 21.76 -1.28
C ARG A 291 0.22 21.94 0.22
N ALA A 292 0.24 20.88 0.98
CA ALA A 292 0.15 20.96 2.44
C ALA A 292 1.51 21.23 3.09
N THR A 293 1.55 22.16 4.05
CA THR A 293 2.73 22.45 4.91
C THR A 293 2.26 23.15 6.18
N PRO A 294 2.41 22.54 7.39
CA PRO A 294 2.83 21.15 7.61
C PRO A 294 1.82 20.14 7.06
N GLN A 295 2.23 18.88 6.95
CA GLN A 295 1.37 17.83 6.46
C GLN A 295 0.23 17.49 7.43
N PHE A 296 0.49 17.62 8.74
CA PHE A 296 -0.46 17.38 9.83
C PHE A 296 0.01 18.12 11.11
N ASP A 297 -0.85 18.20 12.12
CA ASP A 297 -0.52 18.76 13.43
C ASP A 297 0.05 17.67 14.34
N ALA A 298 1.38 17.54 14.37
CA ALA A 298 2.06 16.51 15.15
C ALA A 298 1.85 16.65 16.66
N SER A 299 1.60 17.87 17.17
CA SER A 299 1.42 18.12 18.60
C SER A 299 0.20 17.41 19.19
N LYS A 300 -0.77 17.07 18.35
CA LYS A 300 -2.01 16.37 18.73
C LYS A 300 -1.92 14.83 18.62
N ILE A 301 -0.83 14.29 18.09
CA ILE A 301 -0.61 12.84 18.07
C ILE A 301 -0.10 12.41 19.44
N THR A 302 -0.93 11.67 20.18
CA THR A 302 -0.64 11.22 21.54
C THR A 302 -0.38 9.72 21.66
N VAL A 303 -0.70 8.93 20.63
CA VAL A 303 -0.44 7.49 20.61
C VAL A 303 1.06 7.20 20.52
N PRO A 304 1.54 6.04 21.01
CA PRO A 304 2.94 5.64 20.87
C PRO A 304 3.36 5.69 19.39
N THR A 305 4.45 6.42 19.10
CA THR A 305 4.84 6.71 17.71
C THR A 305 6.32 6.39 17.45
N LEU A 306 6.59 5.65 16.38
CA LEU A 306 7.91 5.45 15.80
C LEU A 306 8.04 6.27 14.52
N VAL A 307 9.08 7.09 14.43
CA VAL A 307 9.54 7.70 13.17
C VAL A 307 10.80 6.95 12.73
N ILE A 308 10.79 6.38 11.51
CA ILE A 308 11.89 5.56 11.00
C ILE A 308 12.18 5.89 9.55
N ARG A 309 13.45 6.03 9.19
CA ARG A 309 13.91 6.35 7.82
C ARG A 309 15.21 5.66 7.47
N GLY A 310 15.55 5.64 6.19
CA GLY A 310 16.90 5.30 5.73
C GLY A 310 17.85 6.49 5.89
N ALA A 311 19.10 6.24 6.25
CA ALA A 311 20.10 7.30 6.43
C ALA A 311 20.36 8.11 5.14
N HIS A 312 20.14 7.50 3.98
CA HIS A 312 20.30 8.10 2.65
C HIS A 312 18.99 8.51 1.98
N ASP A 313 17.90 8.53 2.74
CA ASP A 313 16.60 9.01 2.22
C ASP A 313 16.69 10.51 1.92
N THR A 314 16.41 10.89 0.67
CA THR A 314 16.44 12.29 0.20
C THR A 314 15.06 12.95 0.19
N PHE A 315 14.00 12.17 0.38
CA PHE A 315 12.63 12.67 0.53
C PHE A 315 12.32 12.99 1.99
N ALA A 316 12.43 12.01 2.86
CA ALA A 316 12.25 12.16 4.30
C ALA A 316 13.60 12.53 4.93
N THR A 317 13.96 13.82 4.90
CA THR A 317 15.26 14.27 5.40
C THR A 317 15.40 14.10 6.91
N ARG A 318 16.63 13.99 7.40
CA ARG A 318 16.90 13.91 8.85
C ARG A 318 16.38 15.15 9.56
N GLU A 319 16.65 16.31 9.00
CA GLU A 319 16.30 17.62 9.56
C GLU A 319 14.79 17.76 9.72
N ASP A 320 14.02 17.38 8.68
CA ASP A 320 12.55 17.43 8.73
C ASP A 320 11.97 16.44 9.75
N ASN A 321 12.55 15.25 9.85
CA ASN A 321 12.12 14.25 10.84
C ASN A 321 12.52 14.61 12.27
N GLN A 322 13.61 15.36 12.48
CA GLN A 322 13.94 15.91 13.80
C GLN A 322 12.90 16.94 14.23
N VAL A 323 12.50 17.86 13.36
CA VAL A 323 11.40 18.80 13.65
C VAL A 323 10.10 18.06 13.97
N LEU A 324 9.77 17.01 13.22
CA LEU A 324 8.62 16.16 13.52
C LEU A 324 8.72 15.57 14.94
N MET A 325 9.89 15.01 15.29
CA MET A 325 10.10 14.41 16.61
C MET A 325 9.99 15.41 17.75
N GLU A 326 10.45 16.65 17.54
CA GLU A 326 10.32 17.73 18.54
C GLU A 326 8.85 18.09 18.78
N GLU A 327 8.06 18.17 17.71
CA GLU A 327 6.66 18.60 17.75
C GLU A 327 5.66 17.48 18.10
N LEU A 328 6.03 16.19 18.00
CA LEU A 328 5.15 15.08 18.35
C LEU A 328 4.68 15.17 19.81
N GLY A 329 3.35 15.20 20.01
CA GLY A 329 2.71 15.24 21.33
C GLY A 329 2.78 13.92 22.11
N SER A 330 3.14 12.81 21.47
CA SER A 330 3.30 11.51 22.12
C SER A 330 4.41 11.53 23.17
N THR A 331 4.12 11.01 24.37
CA THR A 331 5.11 10.79 25.43
C THR A 331 5.95 9.53 25.22
N VAL A 332 5.47 8.62 24.34
CA VAL A 332 6.17 7.39 23.93
C VAL A 332 6.52 7.54 22.47
N LYS A 333 7.68 8.11 22.17
CA LYS A 333 8.15 8.35 20.81
C LYS A 333 9.58 7.90 20.61
N GLN A 334 9.85 7.31 19.44
CA GLN A 334 11.17 6.82 19.05
C GLN A 334 11.53 7.35 17.66
N TYR A 335 12.82 7.63 17.46
CA TYR A 335 13.40 7.92 16.16
C TYR A 335 14.46 6.87 15.82
N VAL A 336 14.35 6.28 14.65
CA VAL A 336 15.31 5.27 14.17
C VAL A 336 15.78 5.62 12.75
N GLU A 337 17.09 5.57 12.55
CA GLU A 337 17.71 5.74 11.25
C GLU A 337 18.44 4.46 10.86
N ILE A 338 18.09 3.89 9.71
CA ILE A 338 18.69 2.66 9.20
C ILE A 338 19.91 2.99 8.34
N PRO A 339 21.12 2.60 8.75
CA PRO A 339 22.32 2.86 7.98
C PRO A 339 22.31 2.12 6.65
N ASN A 340 22.99 2.67 5.64
CA ASN A 340 23.08 2.09 4.29
C ASN A 340 21.72 1.77 3.66
N ALA A 341 20.73 2.60 3.93
CA ALA A 341 19.39 2.48 3.42
C ALA A 341 18.86 3.82 2.91
N SER A 342 17.97 3.76 1.92
CA SER A 342 17.32 4.92 1.30
C SER A 342 15.83 4.95 1.60
N HIS A 343 15.03 5.50 0.68
CA HIS A 343 13.57 5.53 0.75
C HIS A 343 12.91 4.15 0.56
N MET A 344 13.59 3.23 -0.14
CA MET A 344 13.06 1.94 -0.61
C MET A 344 13.58 0.75 0.20
N ILE A 345 13.69 0.89 1.51
CA ILE A 345 14.37 -0.05 2.43
C ILE A 345 13.97 -1.53 2.26
N PRO A 346 12.70 -1.91 2.01
CA PRO A 346 12.34 -3.32 1.84
C PRO A 346 13.07 -4.04 0.71
N TYR A 347 13.54 -3.29 -0.29
CA TYR A 347 14.24 -3.80 -1.47
C TYR A 347 15.77 -3.66 -1.37
N GLU A 348 16.27 -3.27 -0.20
CA GLU A 348 17.68 -3.06 0.10
C GLU A 348 18.21 -4.10 1.09
N LYS A 349 19.50 -4.31 1.10
CA LYS A 349 20.18 -5.29 1.97
C LYS A 349 19.99 -5.01 3.47
N ALA A 350 19.62 -3.77 3.82
CA ALA A 350 19.33 -3.35 5.19
C ALA A 350 17.88 -3.67 5.67
N ASN A 351 17.05 -4.29 4.83
CA ASN A 351 15.65 -4.55 5.10
C ASN A 351 15.39 -5.29 6.43
N MET A 352 16.23 -6.29 6.76
CA MET A 352 16.06 -7.05 8.01
C MET A 352 16.29 -6.20 9.26
N GLN A 353 17.19 -5.20 9.21
CA GLN A 353 17.38 -4.25 10.31
C GLN A 353 16.15 -3.35 10.49
N PHE A 354 15.59 -2.91 9.37
CA PHE A 354 14.37 -2.12 9.34
C PHE A 354 13.17 -2.91 9.90
N TYR A 355 12.95 -4.13 9.42
CA TYR A 355 11.84 -4.97 9.90
C TYR A 355 11.95 -5.26 11.39
N LYS A 356 13.19 -5.54 11.86
CA LYS A 356 13.44 -5.75 13.28
C LYS A 356 13.12 -4.51 14.10
N ALA A 357 13.57 -3.34 13.70
CA ALA A 357 13.31 -2.09 14.43
C ALA A 357 11.80 -1.80 14.54
N VAL A 358 11.05 -2.01 13.47
CA VAL A 358 9.58 -1.87 13.47
C VAL A 358 8.94 -2.90 14.39
N THR A 359 9.37 -4.17 14.32
CA THR A 359 8.81 -5.24 15.17
C THR A 359 9.10 -5.00 16.66
N ASP A 360 10.33 -4.60 17.00
CA ASP A 360 10.71 -4.29 18.37
C ASP A 360 9.82 -3.17 18.97
N PHE A 361 9.54 -2.12 18.17
CA PHE A 361 8.63 -1.06 18.60
C PHE A 361 7.19 -1.56 18.74
N LEU A 362 6.71 -2.34 17.78
CA LEU A 362 5.35 -2.88 17.83
C LEU A 362 5.15 -3.86 19.00
N ASP A 363 6.16 -4.64 19.37
CA ASP A 363 6.13 -5.59 20.49
C ASP A 363 6.36 -4.93 21.87
N ALA A 364 6.96 -3.74 21.91
CA ALA A 364 7.22 -3.04 23.17
C ALA A 364 5.92 -2.80 23.94
N LYS A 365 5.91 -3.18 25.23
CA LYS A 365 4.77 -2.90 26.11
C LYS A 365 4.73 -1.39 26.42
N VAL A 366 3.59 -0.79 26.20
CA VAL A 366 3.34 0.59 26.65
C VAL A 366 2.76 0.51 28.04
N GLU A 367 3.53 0.91 29.04
CA GLU A 367 3.00 1.04 30.40
C GLU A 367 1.92 2.15 30.38
N LYS A 368 0.67 1.78 30.65
CA LYS A 368 -0.37 2.77 30.92
C LYS A 368 0.03 3.46 32.20
N LYS A 369 0.52 4.70 32.12
CA LYS A 369 0.59 5.54 33.31
C LYS A 369 -0.84 5.66 33.84
N THR A 370 -1.09 5.03 34.97
CA THR A 370 -2.34 5.25 35.70
C THR A 370 -2.38 6.75 36.05
N PRO A 371 -3.51 7.44 35.86
CA PRO A 371 -3.66 8.87 36.11
C PRO A 371 -3.43 9.23 37.59
#